data_299a7af8db3acc03bd7d9d148c276b4e
#
_entry.id   299a7af8db3acc03bd7d9d148c276b4e
#
_cell.length_a   1.000
_cell.length_b   1.000
_cell.length_c   1.000
_cell.angle_alpha   90.00
_cell.angle_beta   90.00
_cell.angle_gamma   90.00
#
_symmetry.space_group_name_H-M   'P 1'
#
loop_
_entity.id
_entity.type
_entity.pdbx_description
1 polymer ?
#
loop_
_entity_poly.entity_id
_entity_poly.type
_entity_poly.pdbx_seq_one_letter_code
_entity_poly.pdbx_strand_id
1 'polypeptide(L)'
;MEKIKIGIIGTGNIGTDLLIKILKIPSFEVNIFCGRRLESKGIGLAKSKGVQVSDRGIEHFINNPKCCKIVYDCTNAIDAIKHAKIFKDQGIKVIDLTPSKGGSFCVPSVNELKNEMNMNMITCGGQASIPLLYSISKHCNQLTYIEVVSQIASDSAGMATRLNIDNYIETTENAITQFTEVEKCKVILNLNPAIPQVDMQTTMFIKANSFDFEPLMGSIYNKIIELKKYIPHYELVMPPVINNNVLVMSVRVKGSGDYLPEYAGNLDIINCAAIEVTKKIYG
;
A
#
# COMPACT_ATOMS: atom_id res chain seq x y z
N MET A 1 15.84 -13.64 19.61
CA MET A 1 16.27 -12.88 18.42
C MET A 1 16.17 -11.39 18.71
N GLU A 2 17.12 -10.61 18.25
CA GLU A 2 17.06 -9.14 18.38
C GLU A 2 15.88 -8.61 17.55
N LYS A 3 15.07 -7.72 18.14
CA LYS A 3 13.94 -7.13 17.44
C LYS A 3 14.41 -6.18 16.32
N ILE A 4 13.66 -6.13 15.23
CA ILE A 4 13.94 -5.23 14.12
C ILE A 4 13.49 -3.83 14.52
N LYS A 5 14.46 -2.90 14.66
CA LYS A 5 14.17 -1.50 15.00
C LYS A 5 13.61 -0.74 13.80
N ILE A 6 12.42 -0.19 13.98
CA ILE A 6 11.61 0.47 12.97
C ILE A 6 11.44 1.94 13.33
N GLY A 7 11.58 2.80 12.32
CA GLY A 7 11.14 4.18 12.38
C GLY A 7 9.86 4.37 11.54
N ILE A 8 8.98 5.24 12.00
CA ILE A 8 7.81 5.68 11.22
C ILE A 8 7.85 7.20 11.12
N ILE A 9 7.84 7.73 9.90
CA ILE A 9 7.73 9.16 9.64
C ILE A 9 6.40 9.47 8.95
N GLY A 10 5.63 10.40 9.56
CA GLY A 10 4.25 10.70 9.15
C GLY A 10 3.22 10.17 10.14
N THR A 11 2.50 11.09 10.80
CA THR A 11 1.59 10.81 11.94
C THR A 11 0.11 10.97 11.56
N GLY A 12 -0.19 10.82 10.27
CA GLY A 12 -1.55 10.78 9.72
C GLY A 12 -2.23 9.42 9.91
N ASN A 13 -3.36 9.21 9.21
CA ASN A 13 -4.15 7.97 9.34
C ASN A 13 -3.31 6.72 9.03
N ILE A 14 -2.56 6.71 7.91
CA ILE A 14 -1.74 5.56 7.49
C ILE A 14 -0.67 5.24 8.53
N GLY A 15 0.14 6.24 8.93
CA GLY A 15 1.21 6.03 9.90
C GLY A 15 0.70 5.63 11.28
N THR A 16 -0.45 6.14 11.71
CA THR A 16 -1.06 5.79 13.01
C THR A 16 -1.61 4.37 13.00
N ASP A 17 -2.29 3.95 11.93
CA ASP A 17 -2.78 2.58 11.77
C ASP A 17 -1.60 1.59 11.68
N LEU A 18 -0.58 1.94 10.90
CA LEU A 18 0.66 1.15 10.79
C LEU A 18 1.35 0.95 12.15
N LEU A 19 1.46 2.02 12.95
CA LEU A 19 2.00 1.94 14.31
C LEU A 19 1.27 0.88 15.15
N ILE A 20 -0.07 0.91 15.15
CA ILE A 20 -0.87 -0.05 15.93
C ILE A 20 -0.62 -1.49 15.45
N LYS A 21 -0.55 -1.70 14.14
CA LYS A 21 -0.30 -3.02 13.54
C LYS A 21 1.08 -3.54 13.90
N ILE A 22 2.12 -2.71 13.79
CA ILE A 22 3.51 -3.09 14.09
C ILE A 22 3.66 -3.45 15.58
N LEU A 23 3.02 -2.73 16.49
CA LEU A 23 3.08 -3.02 17.93
C LEU A 23 2.50 -4.40 18.30
N LYS A 24 1.72 -5.03 17.42
CA LYS A 24 1.21 -6.40 17.60
C LYS A 24 2.19 -7.49 17.15
N ILE A 25 3.31 -7.12 16.52
CA ILE A 25 4.29 -8.06 15.93
C ILE A 25 5.48 -8.21 16.87
N PRO A 26 5.68 -9.37 17.54
CA PRO A 26 6.71 -9.53 18.56
C PRO A 26 8.14 -9.33 18.07
N SER A 27 8.43 -9.63 16.79
CA SER A 27 9.76 -9.47 16.18
C SER A 27 10.13 -8.04 15.82
N PHE A 28 9.18 -7.09 15.92
CA PHE A 28 9.36 -5.69 15.57
C PHE A 28 9.39 -4.80 16.81
N GLU A 29 10.12 -3.69 16.72
CA GLU A 29 10.20 -2.64 17.74
C GLU A 29 10.09 -1.28 17.08
N VAL A 30 9.04 -0.53 17.39
CA VAL A 30 8.94 0.86 16.95
C VAL A 30 9.83 1.72 17.83
N ASN A 31 11.02 2.03 17.32
CA ASN A 31 12.01 2.83 18.05
C ASN A 31 11.66 4.33 18.05
N ILE A 32 11.02 4.81 16.98
CA ILE A 32 10.64 6.22 16.85
C ILE A 32 9.40 6.39 15.96
N PHE A 33 8.47 7.23 16.39
CA PHE A 33 7.33 7.68 15.63
C PHE A 33 7.41 9.20 15.47
N CYS A 34 7.69 9.66 14.23
CA CYS A 34 8.01 11.05 13.93
C CYS A 34 6.91 11.78 13.16
N GLY A 35 6.64 13.01 13.56
CA GLY A 35 5.77 13.93 12.86
C GLY A 35 6.35 15.36 12.83
N ARG A 36 5.51 16.32 12.48
CA ARG A 36 5.86 17.76 12.47
C ARG A 36 5.13 18.57 13.56
N ARG A 37 4.24 17.92 14.33
CA ARG A 37 3.42 18.56 15.36
C ARG A 37 3.18 17.60 16.51
N LEU A 38 3.52 17.99 17.73
CA LEU A 38 3.30 17.16 18.94
C LEU A 38 1.81 16.95 19.25
N GLU A 39 0.93 17.87 18.80
CA GLU A 39 -0.50 17.85 19.05
C GLU A 39 -1.26 16.91 18.11
N SER A 40 -0.57 16.26 17.15
CA SER A 40 -1.26 15.32 16.26
C SER A 40 -1.82 14.12 17.03
N LYS A 41 -3.03 13.69 16.64
CA LYS A 41 -3.71 12.53 17.28
C LYS A 41 -2.83 11.29 17.29
N GLY A 42 -2.08 11.06 16.20
CA GLY A 42 -1.16 9.93 16.08
C GLY A 42 -0.03 9.98 17.12
N ILE A 43 0.57 11.15 17.36
CA ILE A 43 1.60 11.32 18.41
C ILE A 43 1.02 11.10 19.80
N GLY A 44 -0.19 11.61 20.07
CA GLY A 44 -0.88 11.36 21.33
C GLY A 44 -1.09 9.87 21.59
N LEU A 45 -1.52 9.14 20.57
CA LEU A 45 -1.69 7.70 20.64
C LEU A 45 -0.34 6.97 20.85
N ALA A 46 0.71 7.34 20.10
CA ALA A 46 2.04 6.73 20.26
C ALA A 46 2.59 6.90 21.69
N LYS A 47 2.46 8.10 22.26
CA LYS A 47 2.82 8.37 23.67
C LYS A 47 2.05 7.49 24.64
N SER A 48 0.74 7.32 24.46
CA SER A 48 -0.10 6.47 25.33
C SER A 48 0.27 4.99 25.26
N LYS A 49 0.94 4.56 24.17
CA LYS A 49 1.48 3.20 23.97
C LYS A 49 2.94 3.06 24.40
N GLY A 50 3.55 4.10 25.00
CA GLY A 50 4.95 4.08 25.43
C GLY A 50 5.96 4.15 24.30
N VAL A 51 5.57 4.54 23.10
CA VAL A 51 6.47 4.68 21.93
C VAL A 51 7.16 6.04 22.00
N GLN A 52 8.48 6.05 21.73
CA GLN A 52 9.23 7.29 21.59
C GLN A 52 8.71 8.11 20.42
N VAL A 53 8.52 9.41 20.62
CA VAL A 53 7.99 10.32 19.61
C VAL A 53 8.88 11.53 19.37
N SER A 54 8.79 12.13 18.18
CA SER A 54 9.47 13.36 17.84
C SER A 54 8.60 14.21 16.91
N ASP A 55 8.69 15.53 17.04
CA ASP A 55 8.07 16.53 16.15
C ASP A 55 9.05 17.13 15.14
N ARG A 56 10.30 16.61 15.13
CA ARG A 56 11.36 17.11 14.23
C ARG A 56 11.31 16.48 12.82
N GLY A 57 10.35 15.61 12.53
CA GLY A 57 10.25 14.95 11.24
C GLY A 57 11.58 14.31 10.80
N ILE A 58 12.02 14.60 9.59
CA ILE A 58 13.27 14.03 9.02
C ILE A 58 14.53 14.44 9.80
N GLU A 59 14.55 15.60 10.44
CA GLU A 59 15.71 16.05 11.22
C GLU A 59 16.03 15.12 12.39
N HIS A 60 15.02 14.44 12.94
CA HIS A 60 15.27 13.44 13.97
C HIS A 60 16.19 12.34 13.45
N PHE A 61 15.95 11.82 12.24
CA PHE A 61 16.76 10.76 11.63
C PHE A 61 18.12 11.26 11.18
N ILE A 62 18.24 12.51 10.70
CA ILE A 62 19.52 13.13 10.36
C ILE A 62 20.44 13.17 11.59
N ASN A 63 19.88 13.55 12.73
CA ASN A 63 20.64 13.67 13.98
C ASN A 63 20.84 12.31 14.70
N ASN A 64 20.13 11.26 14.30
CA ASN A 64 20.18 9.92 14.89
C ASN A 64 20.26 8.82 13.82
N PRO A 65 21.33 8.76 13.00
CA PRO A 65 21.40 7.92 11.80
C PRO A 65 21.35 6.41 12.04
N LYS A 66 21.50 5.95 13.28
CA LYS A 66 21.48 4.51 13.65
C LYS A 66 20.26 4.12 14.48
N CYS A 67 19.26 5.01 14.57
CA CYS A 67 18.10 4.76 15.43
C CYS A 67 17.21 3.60 14.94
N CYS A 68 17.24 3.25 13.66
CA CYS A 68 16.46 2.16 13.09
C CYS A 68 17.15 1.51 11.88
N LYS A 69 16.73 0.29 11.52
CA LYS A 69 17.20 -0.43 10.32
C LYS A 69 16.32 -0.13 9.08
N ILE A 70 15.06 0.19 9.33
CA ILE A 70 14.05 0.45 8.30
C ILE A 70 13.12 1.58 8.73
N VAL A 71 12.72 2.42 7.80
CA VAL A 71 11.75 3.50 8.01
C VAL A 71 10.55 3.29 7.10
N TYR A 72 9.36 3.45 7.65
CA TYR A 72 8.14 3.60 6.87
C TYR A 72 7.86 5.09 6.68
N ASP A 73 7.82 5.53 5.40
CA ASP A 73 7.47 6.91 5.07
C ASP A 73 5.98 7.01 4.76
N CYS A 74 5.25 7.63 5.68
CA CYS A 74 3.81 7.87 5.61
C CYS A 74 3.50 9.37 5.45
N THR A 75 4.40 10.16 4.86
CA THR A 75 4.27 11.61 4.74
C THR A 75 3.46 12.02 3.50
N ASN A 76 4.10 12.52 2.48
CA ASN A 76 3.52 12.88 1.18
C ASN A 76 4.55 12.65 0.06
N ALA A 77 4.12 12.63 -1.19
CA ALA A 77 4.96 12.29 -2.33
C ALA A 77 6.21 13.18 -2.48
N ILE A 78 6.08 14.48 -2.21
CA ILE A 78 7.18 15.45 -2.38
C ILE A 78 8.26 15.26 -1.30
N ASP A 79 7.84 15.09 -0.05
CA ASP A 79 8.76 14.91 1.07
C ASP A 79 9.42 13.53 1.01
N ALA A 80 8.70 12.48 0.65
CA ALA A 80 9.21 11.12 0.55
C ALA A 80 10.40 11.00 -0.41
N ILE A 81 10.35 11.69 -1.56
CA ILE A 81 11.48 11.74 -2.52
C ILE A 81 12.75 12.32 -1.86
N LYS A 82 12.61 13.39 -1.07
CA LYS A 82 13.74 14.00 -0.34
C LYS A 82 14.24 13.10 0.77
N HIS A 83 13.32 12.50 1.52
CA HIS A 83 13.63 11.57 2.61
C HIS A 83 14.39 10.35 2.11
N ALA A 84 13.99 9.76 0.99
CA ALA A 84 14.63 8.58 0.40
C ALA A 84 16.13 8.79 0.16
N LYS A 85 16.53 9.99 -0.31
CA LYS A 85 17.96 10.32 -0.49
C LYS A 85 18.70 10.35 0.84
N ILE A 86 18.13 11.01 1.85
CA ILE A 86 18.73 11.11 3.19
C ILE A 86 18.89 9.73 3.82
N PHE A 87 17.85 8.89 3.77
CA PHE A 87 17.90 7.54 4.33
C PHE A 87 18.90 6.65 3.59
N LYS A 88 19.00 6.76 2.27
CA LYS A 88 19.99 6.03 1.46
C LYS A 88 21.42 6.38 1.90
N ASP A 89 21.72 7.66 2.10
CA ASP A 89 23.04 8.15 2.53
C ASP A 89 23.39 7.64 3.95
N GLN A 90 22.39 7.33 4.78
CA GLN A 90 22.53 6.75 6.11
C GLN A 90 22.52 5.21 6.15
N GLY A 91 22.32 4.55 5.01
CA GLY A 91 22.20 3.09 4.93
C GLY A 91 20.90 2.54 5.54
N ILE A 92 19.84 3.36 5.67
CA ILE A 92 18.53 2.98 6.20
C ILE A 92 17.62 2.62 5.04
N LYS A 93 17.00 1.43 5.10
CA LYS A 93 15.99 1.03 4.12
C LYS A 93 14.69 1.82 4.34
N VAL A 94 14.02 2.17 3.23
CA VAL A 94 12.73 2.87 3.26
C VAL A 94 11.65 2.02 2.62
N ILE A 95 10.51 1.92 3.30
CA ILE A 95 9.25 1.51 2.69
C ILE A 95 8.38 2.77 2.57
N ASP A 96 8.20 3.21 1.35
CA ASP A 96 7.47 4.43 1.02
C ASP A 96 6.00 4.11 0.75
N LEU A 97 5.12 4.56 1.64
CA LEU A 97 3.67 4.37 1.53
C LEU A 97 2.99 5.56 0.82
N THR A 98 3.78 6.46 0.24
CA THR A 98 3.27 7.61 -0.51
C THR A 98 3.27 7.33 -2.01
N PRO A 99 2.45 8.01 -2.82
CA PRO A 99 2.48 7.85 -4.27
C PRO A 99 3.62 8.68 -4.91
N SER A 100 4.86 8.52 -4.41
CA SER A 100 5.99 9.39 -4.77
C SER A 100 6.69 9.02 -6.09
N LYS A 101 6.53 7.80 -6.57
CA LYS A 101 7.35 7.23 -7.67
C LYS A 101 8.87 7.28 -7.40
N GLY A 102 9.28 7.53 -6.16
CA GLY A 102 10.67 7.76 -5.78
C GLY A 102 11.50 6.50 -5.52
N GLY A 103 10.94 5.30 -5.63
CA GLY A 103 11.60 4.01 -5.38
C GLY A 103 11.13 2.94 -6.34
N SER A 104 11.66 1.73 -6.17
CA SER A 104 11.20 0.56 -6.94
C SER A 104 9.80 0.16 -6.50
N PHE A 105 8.87 0.02 -7.44
CA PHE A 105 7.50 -0.40 -7.14
C PHE A 105 7.48 -1.79 -6.51
N CYS A 106 6.79 -1.91 -5.38
CA CYS A 106 6.74 -3.11 -4.58
C CYS A 106 5.31 -3.62 -4.36
N VAL A 107 5.08 -4.85 -4.80
CA VAL A 107 3.86 -5.61 -4.52
C VAL A 107 4.30 -6.96 -3.95
N PRO A 108 4.14 -7.23 -2.64
CA PRO A 108 4.81 -8.36 -1.98
C PRO A 108 4.44 -9.74 -2.53
N SER A 109 3.27 -9.88 -3.17
CA SER A 109 2.85 -11.12 -3.84
C SER A 109 3.25 -11.22 -5.32
N VAL A 110 3.99 -10.23 -5.85
CA VAL A 110 4.40 -10.17 -7.26
C VAL A 110 5.90 -10.12 -7.42
N ASN A 111 6.58 -9.25 -6.65
CA ASN A 111 8.01 -9.08 -6.75
C ASN A 111 8.70 -9.03 -5.37
N GLU A 112 9.99 -9.36 -5.35
CA GLU A 112 10.86 -9.29 -4.18
C GLU A 112 11.95 -8.23 -4.39
N LEU A 113 12.14 -7.35 -3.42
CA LEU A 113 13.06 -6.22 -3.50
C LEU A 113 14.03 -6.18 -2.30
N LYS A 114 14.57 -7.34 -1.89
CA LYS A 114 15.45 -7.45 -0.70
C LYS A 114 16.66 -6.54 -0.73
N ASN A 115 17.20 -6.27 -1.92
CA ASN A 115 18.41 -5.45 -2.10
C ASN A 115 18.12 -3.95 -2.30
N GLU A 116 16.86 -3.59 -2.51
CA GLU A 116 16.48 -2.20 -2.71
C GLU A 116 16.56 -1.39 -1.41
N MET A 117 17.00 -0.13 -1.53
CA MET A 117 17.06 0.80 -0.40
C MET A 117 15.76 1.60 -0.23
N ASN A 118 15.01 1.81 -1.31
CA ASN A 118 13.73 2.48 -1.30
C ASN A 118 12.69 1.68 -2.09
N MET A 119 11.68 1.17 -1.39
CA MET A 119 10.59 0.36 -1.94
C MET A 119 9.30 1.15 -1.85
N ASN A 120 8.73 1.49 -3.00
CA ASN A 120 7.49 2.25 -3.07
C ASN A 120 6.29 1.30 -3.11
N MET A 121 5.37 1.46 -2.16
CA MET A 121 4.17 0.63 -2.03
C MET A 121 3.04 1.02 -3.01
N ILE A 122 3.33 1.92 -3.94
CA ILE A 122 2.38 2.36 -4.98
C ILE A 122 1.20 3.11 -4.33
N THR A 123 0.05 2.44 -4.23
CA THR A 123 -1.17 2.97 -3.62
C THR A 123 -2.02 1.80 -3.07
N CYS A 124 -3.03 2.11 -2.26
CA CYS A 124 -3.98 1.08 -1.80
C CYS A 124 -4.72 0.41 -2.97
N GLY A 125 -5.13 1.18 -3.98
CA GLY A 125 -5.74 0.64 -5.21
C GLY A 125 -4.77 -0.22 -6.02
N GLY A 126 -3.50 0.19 -6.09
CA GLY A 126 -2.44 -0.61 -6.72
C GLY A 126 -2.23 -1.94 -6.00
N GLN A 127 -2.13 -1.94 -4.67
CA GLN A 127 -2.02 -3.18 -3.88
C GLN A 127 -3.27 -4.07 -4.00
N ALA A 128 -4.45 -3.48 -4.23
CA ALA A 128 -5.68 -4.25 -4.41
C ALA A 128 -5.81 -4.89 -5.80
N SER A 129 -5.29 -4.25 -6.84
CA SER A 129 -5.50 -4.66 -8.24
C SER A 129 -4.31 -5.39 -8.85
N ILE A 130 -3.08 -4.87 -8.67
CA ILE A 130 -1.89 -5.37 -9.39
C ILE A 130 -1.63 -6.86 -9.18
N PRO A 131 -1.78 -7.46 -7.98
CA PRO A 131 -1.58 -8.89 -7.83
C PRO A 131 -2.44 -9.74 -8.78
N LEU A 132 -3.72 -9.35 -8.94
CA LEU A 132 -4.64 -10.05 -9.82
C LEU A 132 -4.39 -9.71 -11.29
N LEU A 133 -4.14 -8.44 -11.61
CA LEU A 133 -3.80 -8.01 -12.97
C LEU A 133 -2.53 -8.71 -13.48
N TYR A 134 -1.51 -8.85 -12.62
CA TYR A 134 -0.30 -9.62 -12.95
C TYR A 134 -0.60 -11.10 -13.21
N SER A 135 -1.47 -11.72 -12.39
CA SER A 135 -1.91 -13.10 -12.64
C SER A 135 -2.68 -13.21 -13.96
N ILE A 136 -3.57 -12.28 -14.25
CA ILE A 136 -4.37 -12.25 -15.48
C ILE A 136 -3.48 -12.06 -16.71
N SER A 137 -2.45 -11.19 -16.64
CA SER A 137 -1.56 -10.91 -17.76
C SER A 137 -0.78 -12.16 -18.25
N LYS A 138 -0.64 -13.17 -17.40
CA LYS A 138 0.01 -14.44 -17.77
C LYS A 138 -0.90 -15.44 -18.51
N HIS A 139 -2.22 -15.14 -18.54
CA HIS A 139 -3.25 -16.02 -19.10
C HIS A 139 -4.13 -15.30 -20.14
N CYS A 140 -3.56 -14.31 -20.82
CA CYS A 140 -4.23 -13.62 -21.91
C CYS A 140 -3.25 -13.34 -23.04
N ASN A 141 -3.80 -13.17 -24.24
CA ASN A 141 -3.02 -12.78 -25.41
C ASN A 141 -3.24 -11.29 -25.67
N GLN A 142 -2.16 -10.52 -25.68
CA GLN A 142 -2.11 -9.10 -25.94
C GLN A 142 -3.12 -8.28 -25.13
N LEU A 143 -2.70 -7.82 -23.96
CA LEU A 143 -3.43 -6.85 -23.15
C LEU A 143 -3.42 -5.48 -23.85
N THR A 144 -4.61 -5.00 -24.24
CA THR A 144 -4.74 -3.73 -24.93
C THR A 144 -5.20 -2.59 -24.02
N TYR A 145 -5.96 -2.92 -22.95
CA TYR A 145 -6.47 -1.90 -22.05
C TYR A 145 -6.76 -2.46 -20.65
N ILE A 146 -6.41 -1.72 -19.63
CA ILE A 146 -6.81 -1.97 -18.25
C ILE A 146 -7.42 -0.70 -17.67
N GLU A 147 -8.58 -0.82 -17.01
CA GLU A 147 -9.13 0.25 -16.18
C GLU A 147 -9.33 -0.27 -14.76
N VAL A 148 -8.84 0.49 -13.78
CA VAL A 148 -8.99 0.20 -12.35
C VAL A 148 -9.78 1.32 -11.70
N VAL A 149 -10.95 0.99 -11.15
CA VAL A 149 -11.81 1.92 -10.43
C VAL A 149 -11.81 1.54 -8.96
N SER A 150 -11.14 2.34 -8.14
CA SER A 150 -11.11 2.16 -6.68
C SER A 150 -12.06 3.14 -6.00
N GLN A 151 -12.90 2.64 -5.10
CA GLN A 151 -13.78 3.41 -4.23
C GLN A 151 -13.33 3.23 -2.79
N ILE A 152 -13.21 4.33 -2.05
CA ILE A 152 -12.95 4.34 -0.61
C ILE A 152 -13.90 5.30 0.10
N ALA A 153 -14.19 5.06 1.37
CA ALA A 153 -14.96 6.02 2.16
C ALA A 153 -14.21 7.36 2.25
N SER A 154 -14.92 8.46 2.07
CA SER A 154 -14.35 9.80 2.16
C SER A 154 -13.67 10.03 3.52
N ASP A 155 -14.22 9.49 4.60
CA ASP A 155 -13.70 9.62 5.97
C ASP A 155 -12.36 8.89 6.18
N SER A 156 -12.04 7.87 5.36
CA SER A 156 -10.75 7.18 5.42
C SER A 156 -9.64 7.92 4.67
N ALA A 157 -10.01 8.80 3.72
CA ALA A 157 -9.07 9.59 2.95
C ALA A 157 -8.53 10.77 3.77
N GLY A 158 -7.32 10.64 4.29
CA GLY A 158 -6.61 11.72 4.99
C GLY A 158 -6.22 12.89 4.07
N MET A 159 -5.72 13.97 4.67
CA MET A 159 -5.29 15.17 3.93
C MET A 159 -4.23 14.84 2.86
N ALA A 160 -3.27 13.97 3.19
CA ALA A 160 -2.23 13.56 2.24
C ALA A 160 -2.82 12.89 0.99
N THR A 161 -3.79 12.00 1.13
CA THR A 161 -4.49 11.36 0.00
C THR A 161 -5.19 12.41 -0.87
N ARG A 162 -5.91 13.34 -0.26
CA ARG A 162 -6.68 14.38 -0.98
C ARG A 162 -5.79 15.34 -1.77
N LEU A 163 -4.61 15.69 -1.21
CA LEU A 163 -3.66 16.58 -1.86
C LEU A 163 -2.81 15.89 -2.95
N ASN A 164 -2.80 14.56 -2.98
CA ASN A 164 -1.96 13.78 -3.90
C ASN A 164 -2.78 12.85 -4.83
N ILE A 165 -4.03 13.20 -5.16
CA ILE A 165 -4.90 12.37 -6.02
C ILE A 165 -4.26 12.16 -7.40
N ASP A 166 -3.71 13.19 -8.02
CA ASP A 166 -3.05 13.07 -9.32
C ASP A 166 -1.84 12.15 -9.26
N ASN A 167 -1.01 12.28 -8.22
CA ASN A 167 0.10 11.37 -7.99
C ASN A 167 -0.38 9.92 -7.72
N TYR A 168 -1.50 9.76 -7.02
CA TYR A 168 -2.11 8.44 -6.80
C TYR A 168 -2.47 7.77 -8.12
N ILE A 169 -3.17 8.49 -9.01
CA ILE A 169 -3.58 8.00 -10.33
C ILE A 169 -2.35 7.62 -11.15
N GLU A 170 -1.45 8.56 -11.35
CA GLU A 170 -0.27 8.38 -12.20
C GLU A 170 0.67 7.27 -11.67
N THR A 171 0.89 7.20 -10.36
CA THR A 171 1.73 6.15 -9.76
C THR A 171 1.12 4.77 -9.96
N THR A 172 -0.22 4.66 -9.81
CA THR A 172 -0.92 3.40 -10.00
C THR A 172 -0.90 2.97 -11.47
N GLU A 173 -1.12 3.88 -12.41
CA GLU A 173 -1.06 3.61 -13.86
C GLU A 173 0.34 3.13 -14.28
N ASN A 174 1.39 3.82 -13.83
CA ASN A 174 2.77 3.45 -14.11
C ASN A 174 3.10 2.05 -13.58
N ALA A 175 2.66 1.75 -12.35
CA ALA A 175 2.89 0.44 -11.76
C ALA A 175 2.09 -0.67 -12.49
N ILE A 176 0.84 -0.44 -12.85
CA ILE A 176 0.06 -1.41 -13.64
C ILE A 176 0.77 -1.69 -14.96
N THR A 177 1.18 -0.65 -15.69
CA THR A 177 1.90 -0.80 -16.96
C THR A 177 3.22 -1.57 -16.77
N GLN A 178 3.99 -1.26 -15.73
CA GLN A 178 5.24 -1.96 -15.44
C GLN A 178 5.06 -3.46 -15.16
N PHE A 179 4.01 -3.83 -14.42
CA PHE A 179 3.78 -5.22 -14.03
C PHE A 179 3.02 -6.06 -15.06
N THR A 180 2.23 -5.44 -15.93
CA THR A 180 1.36 -6.15 -16.89
C THR A 180 1.74 -5.96 -18.34
N GLU A 181 2.61 -4.98 -18.66
CA GLU A 181 3.00 -4.58 -20.02
C GLU A 181 1.79 -4.18 -20.89
N VAL A 182 0.71 -3.70 -20.26
CA VAL A 182 -0.49 -3.26 -20.98
C VAL A 182 -0.22 -2.02 -21.84
N GLU A 183 -0.84 -1.95 -23.04
CA GLU A 183 -0.66 -0.82 -23.96
C GLU A 183 -1.24 0.50 -23.41
N LYS A 184 -2.41 0.43 -22.77
CA LYS A 184 -3.11 1.59 -22.20
C LYS A 184 -3.72 1.23 -20.85
N CYS A 185 -3.57 2.15 -19.91
CA CYS A 185 -4.13 2.00 -18.57
C CYS A 185 -4.87 3.27 -18.14
N LYS A 186 -5.93 3.10 -17.35
CA LYS A 186 -6.64 4.20 -16.70
C LYS A 186 -6.97 3.83 -15.26
N VAL A 187 -6.73 4.77 -14.35
CA VAL A 187 -7.05 4.62 -12.93
C VAL A 187 -8.03 5.70 -12.50
N ILE A 188 -9.04 5.32 -11.72
CA ILE A 188 -10.05 6.20 -11.15
C ILE A 188 -10.10 5.96 -9.64
N LEU A 189 -10.04 7.03 -8.85
CA LEU A 189 -10.26 7.00 -7.42
C LEU A 189 -11.53 7.77 -7.05
N ASN A 190 -12.50 7.07 -6.48
CA ASN A 190 -13.73 7.65 -5.95
C ASN A 190 -13.65 7.79 -4.43
N LEU A 191 -13.78 9.01 -3.93
CA LEU A 191 -13.95 9.31 -2.51
C LEU A 191 -15.46 9.38 -2.22
N ASN A 192 -16.01 8.30 -1.64
CA ASN A 192 -17.46 8.17 -1.45
C ASN A 192 -17.88 8.76 -0.10
N PRO A 193 -18.77 9.78 -0.09
CA PRO A 193 -19.27 10.43 1.12
C PRO A 193 -20.50 9.76 1.74
N ALA A 194 -20.92 8.59 1.27
CA ALA A 194 -22.13 7.93 1.75
C ALA A 194 -22.07 7.62 3.26
N ILE A 195 -23.24 7.63 3.88
CA ILE A 195 -23.49 7.22 5.26
C ILE A 195 -24.60 6.15 5.25
N PRO A 196 -24.35 4.92 5.80
CA PRO A 196 -23.08 4.49 6.41
C PRO A 196 -21.94 4.42 5.40
N GLN A 197 -20.70 4.53 5.91
CA GLN A 197 -19.51 4.50 5.08
C GLN A 197 -19.39 3.18 4.31
N VAL A 198 -18.87 3.30 3.07
CA VAL A 198 -18.64 2.15 2.19
C VAL A 198 -17.28 1.52 2.47
N ASP A 199 -17.19 0.19 2.35
CA ASP A 199 -15.92 -0.52 2.34
C ASP A 199 -15.08 -0.13 1.11
N MET A 200 -13.75 -0.29 1.19
CA MET A 200 -12.91 -0.17 0.01
C MET A 200 -13.29 -1.25 -1.01
N GLN A 201 -13.59 -0.83 -2.23
CA GLN A 201 -13.86 -1.72 -3.36
C GLN A 201 -13.04 -1.31 -4.58
N THR A 202 -12.50 -2.28 -5.29
CA THR A 202 -11.74 -2.05 -6.52
C THR A 202 -12.28 -2.94 -7.62
N THR A 203 -12.77 -2.30 -8.69
CA THR A 203 -13.27 -2.98 -9.90
C THR A 203 -12.22 -2.84 -11.00
N MET A 204 -11.95 -3.94 -11.68
CA MET A 204 -10.98 -4.04 -12.77
C MET A 204 -11.71 -4.41 -14.05
N PHE A 205 -11.45 -3.65 -15.12
CA PHE A 205 -11.89 -3.91 -16.49
C PHE A 205 -10.65 -4.18 -17.33
N ILE A 206 -10.54 -5.37 -17.91
CA ILE A 206 -9.35 -5.82 -18.62
C ILE A 206 -9.75 -6.24 -20.04
N LYS A 207 -9.19 -5.60 -21.06
CA LYS A 207 -9.40 -5.93 -22.46
C LYS A 207 -8.16 -6.60 -23.04
N ALA A 208 -8.36 -7.76 -23.64
CA ALA A 208 -7.32 -8.53 -24.34
C ALA A 208 -7.90 -9.13 -25.62
N ASN A 209 -7.03 -9.60 -26.52
CA ASN A 209 -7.48 -10.30 -27.73
C ASN A 209 -8.17 -11.63 -27.39
N SER A 210 -7.64 -12.36 -26.40
CA SER A 210 -8.26 -13.58 -25.87
C SER A 210 -7.78 -13.87 -24.45
N PHE A 211 -8.55 -14.71 -23.73
CA PHE A 211 -8.21 -15.20 -22.40
C PHE A 211 -8.18 -16.73 -22.42
N ASP A 212 -7.18 -17.33 -21.77
CA ASP A 212 -7.14 -18.76 -21.47
C ASP A 212 -7.90 -19.00 -20.16
N PHE A 213 -9.22 -19.25 -20.29
CA PHE A 213 -10.17 -19.13 -19.19
C PHE A 213 -9.89 -20.07 -18.01
N GLU A 214 -9.66 -21.35 -18.24
CA GLU A 214 -9.49 -22.33 -17.15
C GLU A 214 -8.23 -22.06 -16.30
N PRO A 215 -7.01 -21.90 -16.87
CA PRO A 215 -5.84 -21.53 -16.11
C PRO A 215 -5.95 -20.15 -15.45
N LEU A 216 -6.61 -19.20 -16.13
CA LEU A 216 -6.87 -17.87 -15.61
C LEU A 216 -7.65 -17.91 -14.30
N MET A 217 -8.75 -18.65 -14.26
CA MET A 217 -9.58 -18.76 -13.05
C MET A 217 -8.80 -19.38 -11.90
N GLY A 218 -8.06 -20.45 -12.15
CA GLY A 218 -7.18 -21.07 -11.16
C GLY A 218 -6.13 -20.10 -10.61
N SER A 219 -5.49 -19.32 -11.49
CA SER A 219 -4.48 -18.33 -11.13
C SER A 219 -5.05 -17.20 -10.25
N ILE A 220 -6.24 -16.68 -10.58
CA ILE A 220 -6.94 -15.64 -9.79
C ILE A 220 -7.25 -16.16 -8.38
N TYR A 221 -7.87 -17.34 -8.25
CA TYR A 221 -8.22 -17.90 -6.94
C TYR A 221 -6.99 -18.20 -6.08
N ASN A 222 -5.93 -18.77 -6.68
CA ASN A 222 -4.67 -19.00 -5.98
C ASN A 222 -4.04 -17.69 -5.49
N LYS A 223 -4.07 -16.63 -6.31
CA LYS A 223 -3.58 -15.30 -5.91
C LYS A 223 -4.40 -14.70 -4.76
N ILE A 224 -5.71 -14.86 -4.75
CA ILE A 224 -6.56 -14.42 -3.64
C ILE A 224 -6.21 -15.18 -2.34
N ILE A 225 -5.97 -16.49 -2.41
CA ILE A 225 -5.54 -17.27 -1.24
C ILE A 225 -4.18 -16.77 -0.72
N GLU A 226 -3.24 -16.44 -1.62
CA GLU A 226 -1.94 -15.86 -1.26
C GLU A 226 -2.11 -14.49 -0.58
N LEU A 227 -2.93 -13.60 -1.14
CA LEU A 227 -3.21 -12.28 -0.59
C LEU A 227 -3.81 -12.33 0.81
N LYS A 228 -4.74 -13.25 1.05
CA LYS A 228 -5.38 -13.43 2.37
C LYS A 228 -4.41 -13.81 3.49
N LYS A 229 -3.21 -14.30 3.19
CA LYS A 229 -2.19 -14.58 4.21
C LYS A 229 -1.70 -13.33 4.92
N TYR A 230 -1.71 -12.17 4.25
CA TYR A 230 -1.29 -10.91 4.84
C TYR A 230 -2.35 -9.80 4.80
N ILE A 231 -3.41 -9.96 3.99
CA ILE A 231 -4.61 -9.11 3.95
C ILE A 231 -5.83 -9.99 4.24
N PRO A 232 -6.12 -10.32 5.51
CA PRO A 232 -7.15 -11.33 5.86
C PRO A 232 -8.54 -11.04 5.30
N HIS A 233 -8.90 -9.76 5.19
CA HIS A 233 -10.23 -9.31 4.77
C HIS A 233 -10.28 -8.89 3.29
N TYR A 234 -9.41 -9.47 2.44
CA TYR A 234 -9.47 -9.32 0.99
C TYR A 234 -10.48 -10.30 0.41
N GLU A 235 -11.51 -9.81 -0.27
CA GLU A 235 -12.63 -10.61 -0.76
C GLU A 235 -12.90 -10.36 -2.24
N LEU A 236 -13.19 -11.44 -2.97
CA LEU A 236 -13.75 -11.37 -4.32
C LEU A 236 -15.27 -11.18 -4.21
N VAL A 237 -15.77 -9.98 -4.55
CA VAL A 237 -17.20 -9.66 -4.45
C VAL A 237 -17.94 -9.82 -5.77
N MET A 238 -17.25 -9.68 -6.89
CA MET A 238 -17.74 -10.03 -8.20
C MET A 238 -16.73 -10.95 -8.89
N PRO A 239 -17.08 -12.22 -9.12
CA PRO A 239 -16.23 -13.17 -9.84
C PRO A 239 -15.89 -12.64 -11.25
N PRO A 240 -14.78 -13.10 -11.85
CA PRO A 240 -14.44 -12.74 -13.22
C PRO A 240 -15.54 -13.14 -14.20
N VAL A 241 -16.00 -12.17 -15.00
CA VAL A 241 -16.94 -12.36 -16.10
C VAL A 241 -16.29 -11.83 -17.36
N ILE A 242 -16.30 -12.62 -18.43
CA ILE A 242 -15.78 -12.22 -19.73
C ILE A 242 -16.94 -12.01 -20.68
N ASN A 243 -17.01 -10.81 -21.27
CA ASN A 243 -17.96 -10.47 -22.31
C ASN A 243 -17.27 -9.61 -23.38
N ASN A 244 -17.38 -9.98 -24.66
CA ASN A 244 -16.78 -9.28 -25.79
C ASN A 244 -15.28 -8.96 -25.59
N ASN A 245 -14.50 -9.94 -25.13
CA ASN A 245 -13.07 -9.81 -24.84
C ASN A 245 -12.72 -8.77 -23.73
N VAL A 246 -13.69 -8.43 -22.89
CA VAL A 246 -13.49 -7.64 -21.68
C VAL A 246 -13.78 -8.52 -20.47
N LEU A 247 -12.77 -8.71 -19.62
CA LEU A 247 -12.91 -9.33 -18.32
C LEU A 247 -13.24 -8.24 -17.29
N VAL A 248 -14.26 -8.49 -16.49
CA VAL A 248 -14.64 -7.60 -15.37
C VAL A 248 -14.66 -8.41 -14.09
N MET A 249 -14.08 -7.88 -13.04
CA MET A 249 -14.13 -8.45 -11.69
C MET A 249 -14.02 -7.35 -10.64
N SER A 250 -14.46 -7.65 -9.41
CA SER A 250 -14.37 -6.69 -8.32
C SER A 250 -13.96 -7.34 -7.01
N VAL A 251 -13.12 -6.65 -6.27
CA VAL A 251 -12.65 -7.06 -4.95
C VAL A 251 -13.01 -6.01 -3.90
N ARG A 252 -13.18 -6.47 -2.66
CA ARG A 252 -13.42 -5.64 -1.50
C ARG A 252 -12.34 -5.88 -0.46
N VAL A 253 -11.96 -4.83 0.24
CA VAL A 253 -11.06 -4.92 1.40
C VAL A 253 -11.74 -4.23 2.57
N LYS A 254 -11.93 -4.98 3.65
CA LYS A 254 -12.33 -4.42 4.93
C LYS A 254 -11.12 -4.17 5.80
N GLY A 255 -11.19 -3.15 6.62
CA GLY A 255 -10.19 -2.89 7.64
C GLY A 255 -10.34 -3.80 8.85
N SER A 256 -9.26 -3.96 9.60
CA SER A 256 -9.27 -4.71 10.88
C SER A 256 -9.86 -3.89 12.04
N GLY A 257 -10.25 -2.63 11.81
CA GLY A 257 -10.76 -1.76 12.86
C GLY A 257 -9.68 -1.28 13.86
N ASP A 258 -8.41 -1.27 13.46
CA ASP A 258 -7.29 -0.95 14.35
C ASP A 258 -7.24 0.52 14.76
N TYR A 259 -7.29 1.42 13.80
CA TYR A 259 -7.29 2.88 14.03
C TYR A 259 -8.60 3.53 13.60
N LEU A 260 -9.04 3.28 12.38
CA LEU A 260 -10.35 3.64 11.87
C LEU A 260 -11.24 2.39 11.81
N PRO A 261 -12.59 2.55 11.78
CA PRO A 261 -13.49 1.42 11.65
C PRO A 261 -13.26 0.60 10.37
N GLU A 262 -13.91 -0.56 10.28
CA GLU A 262 -13.68 -1.55 9.21
C GLU A 262 -13.86 -1.04 7.77
N TYR A 263 -14.59 0.04 7.55
CA TYR A 263 -14.71 0.65 6.22
C TYR A 263 -13.36 1.15 5.66
N ALA A 264 -12.37 1.40 6.51
CA ALA A 264 -11.05 1.93 6.12
C ALA A 264 -10.10 0.83 5.59
N GLY A 265 -10.57 -0.05 4.74
CA GLY A 265 -9.78 -1.11 4.13
C GLY A 265 -8.57 -0.62 3.32
N ASN A 266 -8.62 0.63 2.84
CA ASN A 266 -7.49 1.28 2.16
C ASN A 266 -6.27 1.48 3.08
N LEU A 267 -6.47 1.69 4.39
CA LEU A 267 -5.37 1.74 5.36
C LEU A 267 -4.80 0.35 5.61
N ASP A 268 -5.70 -0.62 5.79
CA ASP A 268 -5.30 -1.99 6.04
C ASP A 268 -4.45 -2.57 4.91
N ILE A 269 -4.90 -2.46 3.67
CA ILE A 269 -4.21 -3.09 2.55
C ILE A 269 -2.80 -2.55 2.36
N ILE A 270 -2.62 -1.22 2.41
CA ILE A 270 -1.30 -0.61 2.20
C ILE A 270 -0.36 -0.93 3.38
N ASN A 271 -0.86 -0.91 4.61
CA ASN A 271 -0.08 -1.19 5.80
C ASN A 271 0.27 -2.68 5.94
N CYS A 272 -0.68 -3.58 5.67
CA CYS A 272 -0.43 -5.02 5.65
C CYS A 272 0.59 -5.41 4.57
N ALA A 273 0.50 -4.83 3.37
CA ALA A 273 1.48 -5.06 2.32
C ALA A 273 2.88 -4.56 2.73
N ALA A 274 2.99 -3.36 3.31
CA ALA A 274 4.26 -2.80 3.77
C ALA A 274 4.89 -3.66 4.90
N ILE A 275 4.09 -4.14 5.83
CA ILE A 275 4.54 -5.07 6.89
C ILE A 275 5.03 -6.39 6.29
N GLU A 276 4.32 -6.93 5.31
CA GLU A 276 4.71 -8.19 4.64
C GLU A 276 6.05 -8.06 3.92
N VAL A 277 6.34 -6.91 3.29
CA VAL A 277 7.65 -6.61 2.70
C VAL A 277 8.74 -6.66 3.77
N THR A 278 8.52 -6.03 4.93
CA THR A 278 9.50 -6.06 6.04
C THR A 278 9.75 -7.48 6.55
N LYS A 279 8.69 -8.30 6.68
CA LYS A 279 8.84 -9.71 7.06
C LYS A 279 9.67 -10.48 6.03
N LYS A 280 9.45 -10.27 4.74
CA LYS A 280 10.22 -10.93 3.67
C LYS A 280 11.69 -10.51 3.62
N ILE A 281 12.01 -9.28 4.04
CA ILE A 281 13.40 -8.79 4.06
C ILE A 281 14.17 -9.34 5.27
N TYR A 282 13.54 -9.46 6.42
CA TYR A 282 14.21 -9.74 7.69
C TYR A 282 13.75 -11.04 8.39
N GLY A 283 12.75 -11.74 7.80
CA GLY A 283 12.19 -12.99 8.34
C GLY A 283 12.87 -14.28 7.93
#